data_8847e7d813540a842d1b7c0c91f357aa
#
_entry.id   8847e7d813540a842d1b7c0c91f357aa
#
_cell.length_a   1.000
_cell.length_b   1.000
_cell.length_c   1.000
_cell.angle_alpha   90.00
_cell.angle_beta   90.00
_cell.angle_gamma   90.00
#
_symmetry.space_group_name_H-M   'P 1'
#
loop_
_entity.id
_entity.type
_entity.pdbx_description
1 polymer ?
#
loop_
_entity_poly.entity_id
_entity_poly.type
_entity_poly.pdbx_seq_one_letter_code
_entity_poly.pdbx_strand_id
1 'polypeptide(L)'
;EIITNKYVIFPYDLKNDKAILYTEDKIEESFPNAYVYLKKCETALRDREKGRLKNDKFWYKYIYPKNLTLFDSEKLVAPEISLGGNFSYDKNGEFYSTTKIYGYIKKNTIKESYLFWLALFNSQLFWYFIQKTGYILRGGYFTFKTNYVSPFPLPNEFNLNSILEIEKLVKDIIHHKKNASNDDTKVLEKKIDYIFYDMYNLTNSEVAEIEGYVSRN
;
A
#
# COMPACT_ATOMS: atom_id res chain seq x y z
N GLU A 1 10.77 1.13 -1.12
CA GLU A 1 10.68 2.60 -1.19
C GLU A 1 9.66 3.03 -2.24
N ILE A 2 8.86 4.07 -1.94
CA ILE A 2 7.90 4.63 -2.89
C ILE A 2 8.62 5.75 -3.63
N ILE A 3 8.76 5.61 -4.96
CA ILE A 3 9.37 6.62 -5.82
C ILE A 3 8.34 7.07 -6.85
N THR A 4 8.04 8.37 -6.88
CA THR A 4 7.15 8.95 -7.88
C THR A 4 7.52 10.41 -8.18
N ASN A 5 7.38 10.80 -9.43
CA ASN A 5 7.49 12.18 -9.89
C ASN A 5 6.12 12.71 -10.37
N LYS A 6 5.04 11.98 -10.07
CA LYS A 6 3.69 12.35 -10.45
C LYS A 6 2.96 12.96 -9.27
N TYR A 7 2.16 13.98 -9.54
CA TYR A 7 1.33 14.66 -8.56
C TYR A 7 -0.13 14.50 -8.95
N VAL A 8 -1.00 14.48 -7.95
CA VAL A 8 -2.45 14.51 -8.14
C VAL A 8 -2.99 15.83 -7.63
N ILE A 9 -3.91 16.44 -8.38
CA ILE A 9 -4.68 17.57 -7.87
C ILE A 9 -5.77 17.01 -6.98
N PHE A 10 -5.72 17.38 -5.69
CA PHE A 10 -6.66 16.95 -4.67
C PHE A 10 -7.53 18.15 -4.24
N PRO A 11 -8.68 18.38 -4.90
CA PRO A 11 -9.48 19.59 -4.72
C PRO A 11 -10.40 19.52 -3.49
N TYR A 12 -9.93 18.92 -2.40
CA TYR A 12 -10.72 18.73 -1.18
C TYR A 12 -9.97 19.24 0.04
N ASP A 13 -10.71 19.84 0.97
CA ASP A 13 -10.26 20.15 2.32
C ASP A 13 -10.63 18.98 3.25
N LEU A 14 -9.69 18.53 4.06
CA LEU A 14 -9.93 17.45 5.03
C LEU A 14 -10.16 18.05 6.41
N LYS A 15 -11.42 18.05 6.84
CA LYS A 15 -11.83 18.61 8.15
C LYS A 15 -12.82 17.68 8.84
N ASN A 16 -12.59 17.41 10.11
CA ASN A 16 -13.51 16.64 10.97
C ASN A 16 -13.92 15.30 10.30
N ASP A 17 -12.93 14.53 9.83
CA ASP A 17 -13.13 13.26 9.14
C ASP A 17 -14.00 13.32 7.87
N LYS A 18 -14.12 14.51 7.27
CA LYS A 18 -14.84 14.73 6.02
C LYS A 18 -13.94 15.34 4.97
N ALA A 19 -14.13 14.90 3.74
CA ALA A 19 -13.52 15.53 2.57
C ALA A 19 -14.53 16.51 1.95
N ILE A 20 -14.24 17.80 2.06
CA ILE A 20 -15.10 18.89 1.59
C ILE A 20 -14.49 19.40 0.29
N LEU A 21 -15.24 19.30 -0.81
CA LEU A 21 -14.79 19.81 -2.10
C LEU A 21 -14.66 21.33 -2.04
N TYR A 22 -13.53 21.87 -2.49
CA TYR A 22 -13.38 23.32 -2.65
C TYR A 22 -14.37 23.86 -3.69
N THR A 23 -14.88 25.06 -3.49
CA THR A 23 -15.60 25.79 -4.54
C THR A 23 -14.63 26.22 -5.64
N GLU A 24 -15.13 26.51 -6.83
CA GLU A 24 -14.31 27.00 -7.95
C GLU A 24 -13.60 28.29 -7.58
N ASP A 25 -14.32 29.26 -6.97
CA ASP A 25 -13.77 30.53 -6.48
C ASP A 25 -12.63 30.29 -5.47
N LYS A 26 -12.81 29.34 -4.54
CA LYS A 26 -11.78 29.00 -3.57
C LYS A 26 -10.52 28.41 -4.19
N ILE A 27 -10.65 27.61 -5.26
CA ILE A 27 -9.52 27.09 -6.00
C ILE A 27 -8.80 28.23 -6.73
N GLU A 28 -9.55 29.14 -7.36
CA GLU A 28 -9.00 30.29 -8.08
C GLU A 28 -8.22 31.21 -7.15
N GLU A 29 -8.79 31.55 -6.00
CA GLU A 29 -8.15 32.43 -5.02
C GLU A 29 -6.92 31.83 -4.36
N SER A 30 -7.02 30.57 -3.92
CA SER A 30 -5.97 29.96 -3.10
C SER A 30 -4.93 29.19 -3.88
N PHE A 31 -5.26 28.72 -5.08
CA PHE A 31 -4.42 27.86 -5.92
C PHE A 31 -4.49 28.27 -7.40
N PRO A 32 -4.16 29.54 -7.77
CA PRO A 32 -4.41 30.10 -9.10
C PRO A 32 -3.76 29.29 -10.22
N ASN A 33 -2.56 28.76 -10.01
CA ASN A 33 -1.88 27.93 -11.02
C ASN A 33 -2.59 26.59 -11.25
N ALA A 34 -3.12 25.97 -10.18
CA ALA A 34 -3.91 24.75 -10.30
C ALA A 34 -5.25 25.01 -10.99
N TYR A 35 -5.88 26.16 -10.70
CA TYR A 35 -7.11 26.59 -11.35
C TYR A 35 -6.92 26.75 -12.86
N VAL A 36 -5.89 27.51 -13.29
CA VAL A 36 -5.56 27.68 -14.71
C VAL A 36 -5.33 26.34 -15.40
N TYR A 37 -4.65 25.41 -14.74
CA TYR A 37 -4.44 24.06 -15.29
C TYR A 37 -5.77 23.29 -15.41
N LEU A 38 -6.60 23.30 -14.35
CA LEU A 38 -7.91 22.65 -14.37
C LEU A 38 -8.80 23.21 -15.49
N LYS A 39 -8.84 24.54 -15.67
CA LYS A 39 -9.61 25.17 -16.76
C LYS A 39 -9.16 24.71 -18.13
N LYS A 40 -7.86 24.55 -18.37
CA LYS A 40 -7.34 23.99 -19.64
C LYS A 40 -7.82 22.56 -19.89
N CYS A 41 -8.08 21.80 -18.81
CA CYS A 41 -8.52 20.42 -18.87
C CYS A 41 -10.06 20.26 -18.75
N GLU A 42 -10.83 21.34 -18.62
CA GLU A 42 -12.26 21.33 -18.27
C GLU A 42 -13.08 20.43 -19.21
N THR A 43 -12.92 20.58 -20.52
CA THR A 43 -13.65 19.76 -21.51
C THR A 43 -13.39 18.27 -21.28
N ALA A 44 -12.13 17.87 -21.16
CA ALA A 44 -11.77 16.47 -20.93
C ALA A 44 -12.27 15.95 -19.57
N LEU A 45 -12.26 16.79 -18.54
CA LEU A 45 -12.76 16.45 -17.22
C LEU A 45 -14.29 16.28 -17.19
N ARG A 46 -15.01 17.09 -17.95
CA ARG A 46 -16.48 16.99 -18.11
C ARG A 46 -16.89 15.75 -18.88
N ASP A 47 -16.09 15.32 -19.87
CA ASP A 47 -16.37 14.18 -20.72
C ASP A 47 -16.04 12.83 -20.08
N ARG A 48 -15.41 12.81 -18.89
CA ARG A 48 -15.13 11.58 -18.15
C ARG A 48 -16.42 10.74 -17.95
N GLU A 49 -16.28 9.41 -17.98
CA GLU A 49 -17.39 8.49 -17.79
C GLU A 49 -18.60 8.83 -18.70
N LYS A 50 -18.34 9.00 -19.99
CA LYS A 50 -19.36 9.31 -21.00
C LYS A 50 -20.09 10.65 -20.76
N GLY A 51 -19.37 11.64 -20.28
CA GLY A 51 -19.92 12.98 -20.05
C GLY A 51 -20.69 13.12 -18.72
N ARG A 52 -20.42 12.26 -17.76
CA ARG A 52 -21.12 12.25 -16.45
C ARG A 52 -21.10 13.61 -15.74
N LEU A 53 -20.05 14.41 -15.96
CA LEU A 53 -19.91 15.72 -15.36
C LEU A 53 -20.18 16.88 -16.32
N LYS A 54 -20.76 16.63 -17.49
CA LYS A 54 -20.94 17.61 -18.56
C LYS A 54 -21.64 18.90 -18.09
N ASN A 55 -22.69 18.76 -17.29
CA ASN A 55 -23.50 19.86 -16.76
C ASN A 55 -23.33 20.05 -15.24
N ASP A 56 -22.33 19.45 -14.64
CA ASP A 56 -22.08 19.56 -13.20
C ASP A 56 -21.24 20.81 -12.93
N LYS A 57 -21.67 21.65 -11.96
CA LYS A 57 -20.90 22.81 -11.52
C LYS A 57 -19.55 22.44 -10.90
N PHE A 58 -19.47 21.21 -10.34
CA PHE A 58 -18.26 20.67 -9.73
C PHE A 58 -17.54 19.70 -10.69
N TRP A 59 -17.36 20.08 -11.93
CA TRP A 59 -16.78 19.29 -13.01
C TRP A 59 -15.37 18.77 -12.72
N TYR A 60 -14.63 19.39 -11.80
CA TYR A 60 -13.27 19.04 -11.38
C TYR A 60 -13.24 17.99 -10.24
N LYS A 61 -14.38 17.65 -9.64
CA LYS A 61 -14.47 16.66 -8.57
C LYS A 61 -14.06 15.26 -9.03
N TYR A 62 -13.65 14.41 -8.11
CA TYR A 62 -13.50 12.99 -8.40
C TYR A 62 -14.86 12.35 -8.66
N ILE A 63 -14.92 11.47 -9.68
CA ILE A 63 -16.17 10.77 -10.02
C ILE A 63 -16.55 9.74 -8.97
N TYR A 64 -15.54 9.09 -8.41
CA TYR A 64 -15.69 8.05 -7.37
C TYR A 64 -14.87 8.41 -6.13
N PRO A 65 -15.28 9.42 -5.37
CA PRO A 65 -14.57 9.82 -4.15
C PRO A 65 -14.78 8.78 -3.06
N LYS A 66 -13.76 7.97 -2.77
CA LYS A 66 -13.79 6.96 -1.72
C LYS A 66 -12.61 7.17 -0.79
N ASN A 67 -12.85 7.06 0.52
CA ASN A 67 -11.81 7.07 1.54
C ASN A 67 -10.85 8.27 1.46
N LEU A 68 -11.33 9.41 0.98
CA LEU A 68 -10.50 10.61 0.76
C LEU A 68 -9.82 11.10 2.04
N THR A 69 -10.46 10.94 3.19
CA THR A 69 -9.94 11.33 4.51
C THR A 69 -8.79 10.45 5.00
N LEU A 70 -8.50 9.36 4.30
CA LEU A 70 -7.47 8.40 4.68
C LEU A 70 -6.18 8.55 3.86
N PHE A 71 -6.16 9.45 2.87
CA PHE A 71 -5.00 9.57 1.99
C PHE A 71 -3.74 10.09 2.70
N ASP A 72 -3.89 11.00 3.64
CA ASP A 72 -2.83 11.60 4.45
C ASP A 72 -2.52 10.81 5.73
N SER A 73 -3.15 9.64 5.91
CA SER A 73 -2.86 8.77 7.04
C SER A 73 -1.60 7.94 6.82
N GLU A 74 -0.93 7.64 7.92
CA GLU A 74 0.11 6.61 7.96
C GLU A 74 -0.44 5.28 7.45
N LYS A 75 0.25 4.62 6.52
CA LYS A 75 -0.26 3.41 5.87
C LYS A 75 0.83 2.56 5.23
N LEU A 76 0.52 1.31 4.95
CA LEU A 76 1.23 0.54 3.94
C LEU A 76 0.53 0.73 2.59
N VAL A 77 1.30 0.69 1.51
CA VAL A 77 0.78 0.71 0.15
C VAL A 77 1.32 -0.47 -0.64
N ALA A 78 0.47 -1.08 -1.45
CA ALA A 78 0.86 -2.18 -2.34
C ALA A 78 0.09 -2.12 -3.66
N PRO A 79 0.66 -2.59 -4.77
CA PRO A 79 -0.07 -2.72 -6.03
C PRO A 79 -1.19 -3.75 -5.89
N GLU A 80 -2.32 -3.52 -6.58
CA GLU A 80 -3.42 -4.49 -6.65
C GLU A 80 -2.96 -5.83 -7.22
N ILE A 81 -2.02 -5.80 -8.16
CA ILE A 81 -1.53 -6.96 -8.89
C ILE A 81 0.00 -6.95 -8.82
N SER A 82 0.59 -8.05 -8.37
CA SER A 82 2.03 -8.14 -8.16
C SER A 82 2.57 -9.56 -8.29
N LEU A 83 3.90 -9.66 -8.48
CA LEU A 83 4.72 -10.85 -8.24
C LEU A 83 5.45 -10.63 -6.92
N GLY A 84 4.98 -11.23 -5.84
CA GLY A 84 5.52 -11.02 -4.49
C GLY A 84 4.80 -9.94 -3.70
N GLY A 85 5.18 -9.75 -2.45
CA GLY A 85 4.55 -8.87 -1.50
C GLY A 85 4.52 -7.41 -1.95
N ASN A 86 5.63 -6.83 -2.32
CA ASN A 86 5.77 -5.46 -2.84
C ASN A 86 5.05 -4.36 -2.02
N PHE A 87 4.97 -4.57 -0.70
CA PHE A 87 4.44 -3.58 0.21
C PHE A 87 5.50 -2.53 0.54
N SER A 88 5.08 -1.29 0.61
CA SER A 88 5.92 -0.15 0.98
C SER A 88 5.26 0.66 2.09
N TYR A 89 6.07 1.32 2.90
CA TYR A 89 5.62 2.09 4.05
C TYR A 89 5.57 3.58 3.75
N ASP A 90 4.39 4.16 3.84
CA ASP A 90 4.11 5.59 3.78
C ASP A 90 3.87 6.11 5.19
N LYS A 91 4.97 6.46 5.87
CA LYS A 91 4.96 6.89 7.27
C LYS A 91 4.21 8.21 7.46
N ASN A 92 4.36 9.13 6.52
CA ASN A 92 3.87 10.50 6.65
C ASN A 92 2.55 10.74 5.91
N GLY A 93 1.99 9.73 5.22
CA GLY A 93 0.79 9.92 4.42
C GLY A 93 0.99 10.79 3.19
N GLU A 94 2.19 10.78 2.61
CA GLU A 94 2.54 11.67 1.48
C GLU A 94 2.08 11.12 0.12
N PHE A 95 1.75 9.82 0.05
CA PHE A 95 1.43 9.16 -1.21
C PHE A 95 -0.06 8.92 -1.36
N TYR A 96 -0.64 9.55 -2.38
CA TYR A 96 -2.03 9.38 -2.77
C TYR A 96 -2.13 8.31 -3.85
N SER A 97 -2.86 7.26 -3.56
CA SER A 97 -2.98 6.11 -4.46
C SER A 97 -4.16 6.24 -5.41
N THR A 98 -4.02 5.62 -6.59
CA THR A 98 -5.12 5.44 -7.54
C THR A 98 -5.77 4.06 -7.37
N THR A 99 -6.70 3.70 -8.24
CA THR A 99 -7.45 2.43 -8.19
C THR A 99 -6.59 1.16 -8.33
N LYS A 100 -5.31 1.29 -8.68
CA LYS A 100 -4.40 0.15 -8.89
C LYS A 100 -3.39 -0.04 -7.74
N ILE A 101 -3.49 0.78 -6.72
CA ILE A 101 -2.66 0.70 -5.51
C ILE A 101 -3.60 0.76 -4.31
N TYR A 102 -3.47 -0.20 -3.41
CA TYR A 102 -4.22 -0.24 -2.17
C TYR A 102 -3.43 0.39 -1.03
N GLY A 103 -4.12 1.19 -0.20
CA GLY A 103 -3.63 1.64 1.09
C GLY A 103 -4.17 0.73 2.21
N TYR A 104 -3.29 0.30 3.09
CA TYR A 104 -3.62 -0.53 4.25
C TYR A 104 -3.37 0.27 5.52
N ILE A 105 -4.45 0.63 6.21
CA ILE A 105 -4.42 1.40 7.46
C ILE A 105 -4.80 0.46 8.61
N LYS A 106 -3.96 0.42 9.65
CA LYS A 106 -4.25 -0.39 10.85
C LYS A 106 -5.47 0.17 11.57
N LYS A 107 -6.28 -0.73 12.10
CA LYS A 107 -7.29 -0.35 13.09
C LYS A 107 -6.59 0.00 14.42
N ASN A 108 -7.18 0.89 15.21
CA ASN A 108 -6.64 1.29 16.52
C ASN A 108 -6.49 0.14 17.52
N THR A 109 -7.18 -0.98 17.29
CA THR A 109 -7.06 -2.20 18.10
C THR A 109 -5.81 -3.02 17.82
N ILE A 110 -5.12 -2.77 16.71
CA ILE A 110 -3.89 -3.48 16.30
C ILE A 110 -2.71 -2.82 17.02
N LYS A 111 -2.00 -3.60 17.83
CA LYS A 111 -0.87 -3.14 18.67
C LYS A 111 0.45 -3.10 17.89
N GLU A 112 0.66 -4.07 17.02
CA GLU A 112 1.89 -4.21 16.24
C GLU A 112 2.09 -2.99 15.34
N SER A 113 3.36 -2.61 15.13
CA SER A 113 3.71 -1.45 14.31
C SER A 113 3.51 -1.71 12.81
N TYR A 114 3.49 -0.66 12.02
CA TYR A 114 3.52 -0.78 10.56
C TYR A 114 4.79 -1.48 10.04
N LEU A 115 5.90 -1.41 10.76
CA LEU A 115 7.14 -2.10 10.37
C LEU A 115 6.98 -3.61 10.50
N PHE A 116 6.33 -4.10 11.55
CA PHE A 116 6.00 -5.51 11.69
C PHE A 116 5.11 -6.01 10.53
N TRP A 117 4.02 -5.29 10.23
CA TRP A 117 3.11 -5.65 9.15
C TRP A 117 3.77 -5.53 7.77
N LEU A 118 4.67 -4.56 7.59
CA LEU A 118 5.48 -4.45 6.37
C LEU A 118 6.34 -5.69 6.16
N ALA A 119 6.98 -6.17 7.22
CA ALA A 119 7.78 -7.40 7.18
C ALA A 119 6.92 -8.61 6.83
N LEU A 120 5.80 -8.81 7.54
CA LEU A 120 4.92 -9.95 7.33
C LEU A 120 4.39 -10.02 5.89
N PHE A 121 3.88 -8.91 5.36
CA PHE A 121 3.30 -8.88 4.01
C PHE A 121 4.34 -8.96 2.89
N ASN A 122 5.62 -8.75 3.20
CA ASN A 122 6.73 -8.98 2.26
C ASN A 122 7.47 -10.30 2.50
N SER A 123 7.09 -11.10 3.51
CA SER A 123 7.74 -12.37 3.84
C SER A 123 7.45 -13.46 2.80
N GLN A 124 8.33 -14.43 2.73
CA GLN A 124 8.12 -15.63 1.91
C GLN A 124 6.91 -16.44 2.39
N LEU A 125 6.64 -16.48 3.69
CA LEU A 125 5.47 -17.15 4.26
C LEU A 125 4.16 -16.56 3.73
N PHE A 126 4.03 -15.24 3.74
CA PHE A 126 2.85 -14.58 3.20
C PHE A 126 2.74 -14.77 1.69
N TRP A 127 3.84 -14.67 0.96
CA TRP A 127 3.88 -14.91 -0.47
C TRP A 127 3.48 -16.33 -0.84
N TYR A 128 3.99 -17.33 -0.12
CA TYR A 128 3.59 -18.73 -0.27
C TYR A 128 2.07 -18.90 -0.08
N PHE A 129 1.50 -18.30 0.96
CA PHE A 129 0.06 -18.34 1.20
C PHE A 129 -0.72 -17.75 0.01
N ILE A 130 -0.34 -16.59 -0.49
CA ILE A 130 -0.99 -15.96 -1.65
C ILE A 130 -0.87 -16.84 -2.90
N GLN A 131 0.27 -17.48 -3.12
CA GLN A 131 0.46 -18.39 -4.24
C GLN A 131 -0.43 -19.66 -4.14
N LYS A 132 -0.72 -20.13 -2.95
CA LYS A 132 -1.56 -21.33 -2.72
C LYS A 132 -3.05 -21.05 -2.70
N THR A 133 -3.46 -19.88 -2.26
CA THR A 133 -4.88 -19.54 -2.01
C THR A 133 -5.41 -18.42 -2.88
N GLY A 134 -4.54 -17.64 -3.49
CA GLY A 134 -4.88 -16.46 -4.28
C GLY A 134 -5.34 -16.81 -5.70
N TYR A 135 -5.75 -15.77 -6.42
CA TYR A 135 -6.16 -15.88 -7.82
C TYR A 135 -5.01 -15.49 -8.76
N ILE A 136 -4.64 -16.43 -9.63
CA ILE A 136 -3.59 -16.23 -10.63
C ILE A 136 -4.16 -15.46 -11.83
N LEU A 137 -3.45 -14.42 -12.23
CA LEU A 137 -3.68 -13.65 -13.45
C LEU A 137 -2.70 -14.05 -14.54
N ARG A 138 -2.98 -13.61 -15.77
CA ARG A 138 -2.08 -13.86 -16.91
C ARG A 138 -0.65 -13.37 -16.60
N GLY A 139 0.34 -14.22 -16.87
CA GLY A 139 1.77 -13.93 -16.62
C GLY A 139 2.24 -14.31 -15.22
N GLY A 140 1.45 -15.08 -14.45
CA GLY A 140 1.83 -15.56 -13.12
C GLY A 140 1.62 -14.52 -11.99
N TYR A 141 1.02 -13.38 -12.31
CA TYR A 141 0.70 -12.35 -11.31
C TYR A 141 -0.45 -12.76 -10.40
N PHE A 142 -0.43 -12.26 -9.17
CA PHE A 142 -1.51 -12.47 -8.20
C PHE A 142 -2.18 -11.15 -7.83
N THR A 143 -3.46 -11.22 -7.45
CA THR A 143 -4.18 -10.06 -6.95
C THR A 143 -4.17 -10.02 -5.42
N PHE A 144 -3.88 -8.85 -4.88
CA PHE A 144 -3.85 -8.57 -3.43
C PHE A 144 -5.14 -7.93 -2.92
N LYS A 145 -6.28 -8.27 -3.53
CA LYS A 145 -7.59 -7.86 -3.03
C LYS A 145 -7.85 -8.41 -1.62
N THR A 146 -8.63 -7.68 -0.85
CA THR A 146 -8.94 -8.00 0.55
C THR A 146 -9.41 -9.45 0.77
N ASN A 147 -10.21 -9.99 -0.15
CA ASN A 147 -10.71 -11.37 -0.04
C ASN A 147 -9.62 -12.45 -0.18
N TYR A 148 -8.44 -12.11 -0.71
CA TYR A 148 -7.29 -13.02 -0.79
C TYR A 148 -6.26 -12.76 0.32
N VAL A 149 -6.17 -11.52 0.82
CA VAL A 149 -5.25 -11.13 1.89
C VAL A 149 -5.83 -11.44 3.28
N SER A 150 -7.12 -11.11 3.51
CA SER A 150 -7.75 -11.27 4.82
C SER A 150 -7.80 -12.71 5.37
N PRO A 151 -7.86 -13.78 4.56
CA PRO A 151 -7.84 -15.15 5.08
C PRO A 151 -6.48 -15.61 5.59
N PHE A 152 -5.41 -14.81 5.48
CA PHE A 152 -4.10 -15.18 5.99
C PHE A 152 -4.20 -15.45 7.50
N PRO A 153 -3.83 -16.67 7.97
CA PRO A 153 -3.98 -17.03 9.37
C PRO A 153 -2.95 -16.28 10.22
N LEU A 154 -3.42 -15.68 11.30
CA LEU A 154 -2.54 -15.04 12.29
C LEU A 154 -2.50 -15.90 13.55
N PRO A 155 -1.34 -16.04 14.23
CA PRO A 155 -1.28 -16.65 15.55
C PRO A 155 -2.11 -15.85 16.56
N ASN A 156 -2.58 -16.50 17.61
CA ASN A 156 -3.38 -15.83 18.65
C ASN A 156 -2.62 -14.71 19.34
N GLU A 157 -1.31 -14.91 19.53
CA GLU A 157 -0.41 -13.93 20.14
C GLU A 157 0.93 -13.95 19.40
N PHE A 158 1.54 -12.79 19.28
CA PHE A 158 2.89 -12.63 18.75
C PHE A 158 3.89 -12.46 19.91
N ASN A 159 5.03 -13.14 19.83
CA ASN A 159 6.11 -12.95 20.78
C ASN A 159 6.70 -11.54 20.65
N LEU A 160 6.72 -10.79 21.75
CA LEU A 160 7.18 -9.40 21.76
C LEU A 160 8.66 -9.26 21.34
N ASN A 161 9.53 -10.17 21.77
CA ASN A 161 10.95 -10.11 21.41
C ASN A 161 11.14 -10.31 19.90
N SER A 162 10.40 -11.23 19.30
CA SER A 162 10.40 -11.46 17.86
C SER A 162 9.89 -10.24 17.09
N ILE A 163 8.82 -9.56 17.57
CA ILE A 163 8.35 -8.30 16.99
C ILE A 163 9.46 -7.25 17.00
N LEU A 164 10.11 -7.02 18.16
CA LEU A 164 11.15 -6.01 18.29
C LEU A 164 12.37 -6.31 17.40
N GLU A 165 12.74 -7.57 17.27
CA GLU A 165 13.82 -7.99 16.38
C GLU A 165 13.46 -7.74 14.90
N ILE A 166 12.26 -8.13 14.46
CA ILE A 166 11.75 -7.85 13.12
C ILE A 166 11.77 -6.35 12.83
N GLU A 167 11.23 -5.54 13.74
CA GLU A 167 11.20 -4.08 13.56
C GLU A 167 12.59 -3.46 13.42
N LYS A 168 13.57 -3.99 14.16
CA LYS A 168 14.98 -3.57 14.02
C LYS A 168 15.52 -3.92 12.65
N LEU A 169 15.34 -5.18 12.21
CA LEU A 169 15.79 -5.64 10.89
C LEU A 169 15.15 -4.83 9.75
N VAL A 170 13.86 -4.51 9.87
CA VAL A 170 13.16 -3.68 8.87
C VAL A 170 13.74 -2.25 8.83
N LYS A 171 14.05 -1.65 9.98
CA LYS A 171 14.72 -0.33 10.02
C LYS A 171 16.08 -0.37 9.33
N ASP A 172 16.85 -1.42 9.56
CA ASP A 172 18.16 -1.62 8.92
C ASP A 172 17.98 -1.77 7.40
N ILE A 173 17.02 -2.59 6.93
CA ILE A 173 16.69 -2.73 5.50
C ILE A 173 16.31 -1.38 4.88
N ILE A 174 15.45 -0.61 5.53
CA ILE A 174 15.02 0.71 5.03
C ILE A 174 16.23 1.66 4.96
N HIS A 175 17.11 1.63 5.96
CA HIS A 175 18.31 2.44 5.98
C HIS A 175 19.26 2.09 4.82
N HIS A 176 19.54 0.81 4.61
CA HIS A 176 20.34 0.33 3.50
C HIS A 176 19.76 0.75 2.15
N LYS A 177 18.47 0.50 1.91
CA LYS A 177 17.80 0.85 0.64
C LYS A 177 17.72 2.36 0.37
N LYS A 178 17.78 3.21 1.41
CA LYS A 178 17.82 4.68 1.24
C LYS A 178 19.20 5.19 0.86
N ASN A 179 20.25 4.61 1.42
CA ASN A 179 21.62 5.09 1.26
C ASN A 179 22.32 4.50 0.02
N ALA A 180 21.96 3.27 -0.34
CA ALA A 180 22.45 2.58 -1.52
C ALA A 180 21.33 1.70 -2.08
N SER A 181 20.66 2.16 -3.12
CA SER A 181 19.51 1.47 -3.71
C SER A 181 19.80 0.04 -4.20
N ASN A 182 21.07 -0.29 -4.38
CA ASN A 182 21.57 -1.60 -4.83
C ASN A 182 22.12 -2.48 -3.71
N ASP A 183 22.03 -2.05 -2.43
CA ASP A 183 22.47 -2.89 -1.32
C ASP A 183 21.66 -4.18 -1.26
N ASP A 184 22.37 -5.30 -1.16
CA ASP A 184 21.75 -6.62 -1.02
C ASP A 184 21.25 -6.80 0.43
N THR A 185 19.97 -6.61 0.61
CA THR A 185 19.27 -6.81 1.90
C THR A 185 18.79 -8.23 2.13
N LYS A 186 19.07 -9.16 1.21
CA LYS A 186 18.57 -10.54 1.25
C LYS A 186 18.90 -11.29 2.55
N VAL A 187 20.07 -11.04 3.13
CA VAL A 187 20.45 -11.67 4.41
C VAL A 187 19.54 -11.22 5.55
N LEU A 188 19.17 -9.92 5.58
CA LEU A 188 18.26 -9.37 6.58
C LEU A 188 16.83 -9.85 6.32
N GLU A 189 16.40 -9.85 5.07
CA GLU A 189 15.09 -10.36 4.64
C GLU A 189 14.93 -11.84 5.02
N LYS A 190 15.95 -12.66 4.76
CA LYS A 190 15.96 -14.08 5.15
C LYS A 190 15.89 -14.29 6.66
N LYS A 191 16.56 -13.46 7.47
CA LYS A 191 16.44 -13.53 8.93
C LYS A 191 15.00 -13.25 9.38
N ILE A 192 14.33 -12.29 8.77
CA ILE A 192 12.91 -12.00 9.05
C ILE A 192 12.04 -13.21 8.72
N ASP A 193 12.25 -13.87 7.57
CA ASP A 193 11.48 -15.05 7.19
C ASP A 193 11.63 -16.17 8.24
N TYR A 194 12.85 -16.45 8.73
CA TYR A 194 13.06 -17.45 9.77
C TYR A 194 12.39 -17.09 11.09
N ILE A 195 12.36 -15.81 11.49
CA ILE A 195 11.64 -15.37 12.69
C ILE A 195 10.13 -15.64 12.50
N PHE A 196 9.57 -15.39 11.33
CA PHE A 196 8.17 -15.73 11.06
C PHE A 196 7.93 -17.24 11.06
N TYR A 197 8.80 -18.04 10.48
CA TYR A 197 8.67 -19.52 10.52
C TYR A 197 8.62 -20.02 11.96
N ASP A 198 9.49 -19.49 12.83
CA ASP A 198 9.48 -19.83 14.27
C ASP A 198 8.19 -19.35 14.96
N MET A 199 7.73 -18.13 14.71
CA MET A 199 6.49 -17.59 15.26
C MET A 199 5.25 -18.41 14.88
N TYR A 200 5.27 -19.08 13.74
CA TYR A 200 4.21 -19.99 13.28
C TYR A 200 4.46 -21.45 13.66
N ASN A 201 5.54 -21.74 14.41
CA ASN A 201 5.96 -23.07 14.80
C ASN A 201 6.11 -24.05 13.63
N LEU A 202 6.63 -23.57 12.49
CA LEU A 202 6.81 -24.41 11.31
C LEU A 202 7.96 -25.39 11.52
N THR A 203 7.73 -26.62 11.08
CA THR A 203 8.76 -27.67 11.05
C THR A 203 9.77 -27.40 9.94
N ASN A 204 10.98 -27.97 10.05
CA ASN A 204 11.99 -27.87 9.00
C ASN A 204 11.49 -28.36 7.62
N SER A 205 10.59 -29.34 7.61
CA SER A 205 9.99 -29.86 6.38
C SER A 205 9.06 -28.84 5.73
N GLU A 206 8.23 -28.14 6.52
CA GLU A 206 7.34 -27.08 6.04
C GLU A 206 8.12 -25.86 5.55
N VAL A 207 9.16 -25.46 6.27
CA VAL A 207 10.07 -24.40 5.83
C VAL A 207 10.72 -24.76 4.49
N ALA A 208 11.23 -25.99 4.34
CA ALA A 208 11.82 -26.43 3.07
C ALA A 208 10.80 -26.45 1.92
N GLU A 209 9.53 -26.79 2.21
CA GLU A 209 8.46 -26.69 1.20
C GLU A 209 8.21 -25.25 0.77
N ILE A 210 8.09 -24.32 1.71
CA ILE A 210 7.86 -22.89 1.44
C ILE A 210 9.02 -22.34 0.59
N GLU A 211 10.25 -22.49 1.04
CA GLU A 211 11.42 -21.97 0.35
C GLU A 211 11.58 -22.62 -1.05
N GLY A 212 11.37 -23.92 -1.16
CA GLY A 212 11.44 -24.65 -2.42
C GLY A 212 10.32 -24.28 -3.39
N TYR A 213 9.14 -23.90 -2.92
CA TYR A 213 8.03 -23.48 -3.76
C TYR A 213 8.21 -22.04 -4.26
N VAL A 214 8.56 -21.10 -3.37
CA VAL A 214 8.75 -19.70 -3.71
C VAL A 214 9.92 -19.49 -4.68
N SER A 215 10.99 -20.29 -4.57
CA SER A 215 12.15 -20.20 -5.46
C SER A 215 11.91 -20.71 -6.89
N ARG A 216 10.85 -21.51 -7.12
CA ARG A 216 10.51 -22.08 -8.45
C ARG A 216 9.52 -21.23 -9.25
N ASN A 217 8.86 -20.29 -8.63
CA ASN A 217 7.79 -19.47 -9.20
C ASN A 217 8.11 -17.99 -9.13
#